data_a40893301813b1ffb6e14e67b3926e28
#
_entry.id   a40893301813b1ffb6e14e67b3926e28
#
_cell.length_a   1.000
_cell.length_b   1.000
_cell.length_c   1.000
_cell.angle_alpha   90.00
_cell.angle_beta   90.00
_cell.angle_gamma   90.00
#
_symmetry.space_group_name_H-M   'P 1'
#
loop_
_entity.id
_entity.type
_entity.pdbx_description
1 polymer ?
#
loop_
_entity_poly.entity_id
_entity_poly.type
_entity_poly.pdbx_seq_one_letter_code
_entity_poly.pdbx_strand_id
1 'polypeptide(L)' 'MIKIGMMIGDRYEILEKIGTGGMSDVYRAKDHKLNRPVAVKVLK' A
#
# COMPACT_ATOMS: atom_id res chain seq x y z
N MET A 1 -10.09 -1.92 5.91
CA MET A 1 -10.10 -1.01 4.73
C MET A 1 -8.79 -0.24 4.67
N ILE A 2 -8.17 -0.19 3.50
CA ILE A 2 -6.91 0.52 3.31
C ILE A 2 -7.17 2.01 3.08
N LYS A 3 -6.43 2.86 3.78
CA LYS A 3 -6.52 4.31 3.63
C LYS A 3 -5.13 4.90 3.45
N ILE A 4 -5.06 6.02 2.74
CA ILE A 4 -3.81 6.76 2.57
C ILE A 4 -3.31 7.21 3.94
N GLY A 5 -2.01 7.02 4.19
CA GLY A 5 -1.38 7.34 5.48
C GLY A 5 -1.40 6.19 6.48
N MET A 6 -2.12 5.12 6.17
CA MET A 6 -2.21 3.97 7.04
C MET A 6 -0.89 3.21 7.10
N MET A 7 -0.55 2.68 8.27
CA MET A 7 0.61 1.80 8.43
C MET A 7 0.14 0.35 8.51
N ILE A 8 0.75 -0.51 7.71
CA ILE A 8 0.45 -1.93 7.71
C ILE A 8 1.63 -2.65 8.36
N GLY A 9 1.34 -3.37 9.46
CA GLY A 9 2.37 -4.15 10.17
C GLY A 9 3.51 -3.30 10.70
N ASP A 10 3.26 -2.03 11.00
CA ASP A 10 4.26 -1.07 11.46
C ASP A 10 5.47 -0.99 10.53
N ARG A 11 5.25 -1.32 9.27
CA ARG A 11 6.33 -1.38 8.29
C ARG A 11 6.03 -0.64 7.01
N TYR A 12 4.81 -0.81 6.48
CA TYR A 12 4.46 -0.26 5.17
C TYR A 12 3.50 0.92 5.33
N GLU A 13 3.94 2.09 4.91
CA GLU A 13 3.10 3.28 4.92
C GLU A 13 2.43 3.45 3.57
N ILE A 14 1.10 3.46 3.54
CA ILE A 14 0.34 3.61 2.30
C ILE A 14 0.40 5.08 1.87
N LEU A 15 0.95 5.33 0.69
CA LEU A 15 1.16 6.70 0.19
C LEU A 15 0.10 7.13 -0.82
N GLU A 16 -0.26 6.24 -1.75
CA GLU A 16 -1.30 6.58 -2.73
C GLU A 16 -1.85 5.31 -3.38
N LYS A 17 -3.06 5.45 -3.95
CA LYS A 17 -3.67 4.38 -4.73
C LYS A 17 -3.29 4.59 -6.18
N ILE A 18 -2.59 3.64 -6.78
CA ILE A 18 -2.08 3.77 -8.14
C ILE A 18 -2.83 2.93 -9.16
N GLY A 19 -3.72 2.07 -8.71
CA GLY A 19 -4.52 1.27 -9.62
C GLY A 19 -5.71 0.64 -8.93
N THR A 20 -6.76 0.37 -9.70
CA THR A 20 -7.94 -0.31 -9.20
C THR A 20 -8.50 -1.19 -10.30
N GLY A 21 -9.02 -2.34 -9.92
CA GLY A 21 -9.68 -3.27 -10.82
C GLY A 21 -10.84 -3.93 -10.11
N GLY A 22 -11.52 -4.84 -10.80
CA GLY A 22 -12.66 -5.55 -10.23
C GLY A 22 -12.29 -6.43 -9.04
N MET A 23 -11.07 -6.94 -9.02
CA MET A 23 -10.64 -7.93 -8.04
C MET A 23 -9.62 -7.40 -7.04
N SER A 24 -9.02 -6.24 -7.31
CA SER A 24 -7.95 -5.74 -6.44
C SER A 24 -7.73 -4.26 -6.61
N ASP A 25 -7.12 -3.67 -5.58
CA ASP A 25 -6.59 -2.33 -5.61
C ASP A 25 -5.08 -2.40 -5.40
N VAL A 26 -4.33 -1.52 -6.07
CA VAL A 26 -2.89 -1.46 -5.93
C VAL A 26 -2.50 -0.11 -5.35
N TYR A 27 -1.68 -0.14 -4.32
CA TYR A 27 -1.22 1.06 -3.64
C TYR A 27 0.29 1.18 -3.73
N ARG A 28 0.78 2.40 -3.82
CA ARG A 28 2.19 2.69 -3.63
C ARG A 28 2.39 2.91 -2.13
N ALA A 29 3.42 2.27 -1.59
CA ALA A 29 3.72 2.36 -0.17
C ALA A 29 5.22 2.50 0.04
N LYS A 30 5.60 2.92 1.24
CA LYS A 30 6.99 2.97 1.64
C LYS A 30 7.25 1.88 2.66
N ASP A 31 8.30 1.09 2.41
CA ASP A 31 8.80 0.11 3.37
C ASP A 31 9.77 0.82 4.30
N HIS A 32 9.33 1.11 5.53
CA HIS A 32 10.15 1.83 6.48
C HIS A 32 11.28 0.99 7.06
N LYS A 33 11.19 -0.31 6.95
CA LYS A 33 12.25 -1.19 7.44
C LYS A 33 13.43 -1.22 6.47
N LEU A 34 13.16 -1.31 5.17
CA LEU A 34 14.18 -1.32 4.14
C LEU A 34 14.37 0.05 3.48
N ASN A 35 13.57 1.02 3.88
CA ASN A 35 13.62 2.40 3.40
C ASN A 35 13.56 2.49 1.88
N ARG A 36 12.55 1.84 1.29
CA ARG A 36 12.37 1.84 -0.16
C ARG A 36 10.88 1.77 -0.54
N PRO A 37 10.52 2.21 -1.76
CA PRO A 37 9.13 2.11 -2.22
C PRO A 37 8.78 0.67 -2.56
N VAL A 38 7.50 0.33 -2.33
CA VAL A 38 6.95 -0.99 -2.68
C VAL A 38 5.54 -0.81 -3.20
N ALA A 39 5.04 -1.83 -3.90
CA ALA A 39 3.64 -1.88 -4.31
C ALA A 39 2.91 -2.87 -3.41
N VAL A 40 1.72 -2.48 -2.97
CA VAL A 40 0.87 -3.33 -2.14
C VAL A 40 -0.41 -3.59 -2.91
N LYS A 41 -0.70 -4.86 -3.17
CA LYS A 41 -1.92 -5.27 -3.85
C LYS A 41 -2.89 -5.81 -2.82
N VAL A 42 -4.08 -5.22 -2.78
CA VAL A 42 -5.13 -5.60 -1.84
C VAL A 42 -6.25 -6.27 -2.61
N LEU A 43 -6.51 -7.52 -2.34
CA LEU A 43 -7.58 -8.27 -2.98
C LEU A 43 -8.92 -7.92 -2.35
N LYS A 44 -9.91 -7.72 -3.21
CA LYS A 44 -11.28 -7.43 -2.76
C LYS A 44 -12.07 -8.70 -2.52
#